data_9765f42dcc4e4302a305d16ebeaba530
#
_entry.id   9765f42dcc4e4302a305d16ebeaba530
#
_cell.length_a   1.000
_cell.length_b   1.000
_cell.length_c   1.000
_cell.angle_alpha   90.00
_cell.angle_beta   90.00
_cell.angle_gamma   90.00
#
_symmetry.space_group_name_H-M   'P 1'
#
loop_
_entity.id
_entity.type
_entity.pdbx_description
1 polymer ?
#
loop_
_entity_poly.entity_id
_entity_poly.type
_entity_poly.pdbx_seq_one_letter_code
_entity_poly.pdbx_strand_id
1 'polypeptide(L)'
;MIGKCNTAEFAAESATKNEHYGACRNPWDTSRVPSGSSGGSGSAVAAHMVPGALGTDTGGSVRGPAAICGTVGLKPTHGRISVRGVFPNATSLDHVGPLTRTVRDLSLIHI
;
A
#
# COMPACT_ATOMS: atom_id res chain seq x y z
N MET A 1 -9.54 -2.77 12.80
CA MET A 1 -8.36 -3.31 12.08
C MET A 1 -8.40 -4.82 12.18
N ILE A 2 -8.34 -5.52 11.04
CA ILE A 2 -8.50 -6.99 10.98
C ILE A 2 -7.17 -7.72 10.74
N GLY A 3 -6.11 -7.00 10.39
CA GLY A 3 -4.80 -7.61 10.19
C GLY A 3 -3.75 -6.60 9.76
N LYS A 4 -2.53 -7.11 9.52
CA LYS A 4 -1.39 -6.40 8.94
C LYS A 4 -1.04 -7.04 7.60
N CYS A 5 -0.61 -6.23 6.66
CA CYS A 5 -0.15 -6.69 5.35
C CYS A 5 1.38 -6.75 5.29
N ASN A 6 1.91 -7.60 4.42
CA ASN A 6 3.34 -7.63 4.14
C ASN A 6 3.79 -6.30 3.51
N THR A 7 4.96 -5.83 3.87
CA THR A 7 5.57 -4.61 3.36
C THR A 7 7.07 -4.82 3.15
N ALA A 8 7.68 -4.03 2.29
CA ALA A 8 9.13 -3.95 2.24
C ALA A 8 9.67 -3.39 3.57
N GLU A 9 10.82 -3.85 3.99
CA GLU A 9 11.44 -3.44 5.25
C GLU A 9 11.70 -1.93 5.23
N PHE A 10 11.28 -1.26 6.30
CA PHE A 10 11.35 0.21 6.46
C PHE A 10 10.74 1.02 5.30
N ALA A 11 9.89 0.41 4.48
CA ALA A 11 9.32 1.00 3.28
C ALA A 11 10.37 1.50 2.25
N ALA A 12 11.59 0.98 2.31
CA ALA A 12 12.75 1.48 1.56
C ALA A 12 12.91 0.88 0.16
N GLU A 13 12.11 -0.13 -0.19
CA GLU A 13 12.20 -0.81 -1.49
C GLU A 13 10.90 -0.75 -2.29
N SER A 14 11.05 -0.79 -3.62
CA SER A 14 9.93 -0.86 -4.58
C SER A 14 9.40 -2.28 -4.82
N ALA A 15 9.99 -3.30 -4.17
CA ALA A 15 9.53 -4.67 -4.19
C ALA A 15 9.17 -5.11 -2.77
N THR A 16 7.94 -5.61 -2.59
CA THR A 16 7.48 -6.09 -1.28
C THR A 16 8.02 -7.49 -1.00
N LYS A 17 9.18 -7.53 -0.39
CA LYS A 17 9.81 -8.74 0.14
C LYS A 17 10.55 -8.40 1.42
N ASN A 18 10.66 -9.34 2.34
CA ASN A 18 11.50 -9.25 3.52
C ASN A 18 11.93 -10.66 3.98
N GLU A 19 12.93 -10.71 4.83
CA GLU A 19 13.51 -11.99 5.27
C GLU A 19 12.57 -12.80 6.16
N HIS A 20 11.66 -12.16 6.88
CA HIS A 20 10.76 -12.82 7.83
C HIS A 20 9.55 -13.46 7.15
N TYR A 21 8.95 -12.79 6.16
CA TYR A 21 7.69 -13.20 5.53
C TYR A 21 7.85 -13.54 4.05
N GLY A 22 9.06 -13.40 3.51
CA GLY A 22 9.34 -13.64 2.10
C GLY A 22 8.75 -12.59 1.18
N ALA A 23 8.63 -12.96 -0.09
CA ALA A 23 8.09 -12.08 -1.13
C ALA A 23 6.55 -12.11 -1.16
N CYS A 24 5.94 -10.94 -1.13
CA CYS A 24 4.53 -10.81 -1.48
C CYS A 24 4.32 -11.13 -2.97
N ARG A 25 3.19 -11.71 -3.31
CA ARG A 25 2.87 -12.12 -4.68
C ARG A 25 1.73 -11.30 -5.26
N ASN A 26 1.83 -11.00 -6.54
CA ASN A 26 0.75 -10.36 -7.27
C ASN A 26 -0.38 -11.38 -7.48
N PRO A 27 -1.64 -11.08 -7.10
CA PRO A 27 -2.73 -12.06 -7.22
C PRO A 27 -3.11 -12.40 -8.67
N TRP A 28 -2.75 -11.56 -9.64
CA TRP A 28 -2.99 -11.81 -11.07
C TRP A 28 -1.92 -12.72 -11.69
N ASP A 29 -0.70 -12.70 -11.16
CA ASP A 29 0.42 -13.52 -11.59
C ASP A 29 1.36 -13.76 -10.40
N THR A 30 1.25 -14.90 -9.79
CA THR A 30 1.99 -15.25 -8.57
C THR A 30 3.50 -15.46 -8.80
N SER A 31 3.97 -15.44 -10.03
CA SER A 31 5.40 -15.40 -10.33
C SER A 31 6.01 -14.00 -10.13
N ARG A 32 5.17 -12.97 -10.03
CA ARG A 32 5.57 -11.56 -9.93
C ARG A 32 5.29 -10.99 -8.53
N VAL A 33 6.03 -9.94 -8.20
CA VAL A 33 5.77 -9.12 -7.01
C VAL A 33 4.75 -8.01 -7.33
N PRO A 34 3.98 -7.55 -6.33
CA PRO A 34 2.94 -6.53 -6.53
C PRO A 34 3.47 -5.09 -6.49
N SER A 35 4.76 -4.86 -6.79
CA SER A 35 5.45 -3.61 -6.46
C SER A 35 5.59 -3.43 -4.94
N GLY A 36 5.96 -2.26 -4.48
CA GLY A 36 6.16 -1.93 -3.06
C GLY A 36 6.23 -0.42 -2.83
N SER A 37 6.42 -0.10 -1.60
CA SER A 37 6.57 -0.93 -0.38
C SER A 37 5.25 -1.49 0.18
N SER A 38 4.10 -0.92 -0.14
CA SER A 38 2.76 -1.36 0.33
C SER A 38 2.15 -2.48 -0.54
N GLY A 39 2.97 -3.40 -1.06
CA GLY A 39 2.51 -4.44 -1.98
C GLY A 39 1.54 -5.43 -1.36
N GLY A 40 1.69 -5.75 -0.07
CA GLY A 40 0.74 -6.60 0.64
C GLY A 40 -0.66 -5.98 0.72
N SER A 41 -0.75 -4.66 0.91
CA SER A 41 -2.01 -3.93 0.88
C SER A 41 -2.65 -3.98 -0.51
N GLY A 42 -1.87 -3.73 -1.57
CA GLY A 42 -2.35 -3.84 -2.95
C GLY A 42 -2.84 -5.23 -3.30
N SER A 43 -2.05 -6.26 -2.95
CA SER A 43 -2.42 -7.67 -3.17
C SER A 43 -3.67 -8.08 -2.42
N ALA A 44 -3.78 -7.73 -1.14
CA ALA A 44 -4.95 -8.10 -0.32
C ALA A 44 -6.26 -7.49 -0.86
N VAL A 45 -6.21 -6.24 -1.31
CA VAL A 45 -7.37 -5.56 -1.91
C VAL A 45 -7.71 -6.17 -3.28
N ALA A 46 -6.71 -6.41 -4.14
CA ALA A 46 -6.90 -7.03 -5.45
C ALA A 46 -7.42 -8.47 -5.36
N ALA A 47 -6.95 -9.24 -4.39
CA ALA A 47 -7.40 -10.60 -4.12
C ALA A 47 -8.76 -10.68 -3.39
N HIS A 48 -9.43 -9.55 -3.16
CA HIS A 48 -10.72 -9.48 -2.45
C HIS A 48 -10.68 -9.97 -0.99
N MET A 49 -9.51 -10.03 -0.37
CA MET A 49 -9.37 -10.43 1.03
C MET A 49 -9.90 -9.36 1.99
N VAL A 50 -9.81 -8.11 1.58
CA VAL A 50 -10.29 -6.94 2.35
C VAL A 50 -10.93 -5.91 1.41
N PRO A 51 -11.90 -5.11 1.88
CA PRO A 51 -12.51 -4.06 1.06
C PRO A 51 -11.56 -2.89 0.81
N GLY A 52 -10.66 -2.62 1.72
CA GLY A 52 -9.66 -1.57 1.63
C GLY A 52 -8.51 -1.79 2.60
N ALA A 53 -7.38 -1.17 2.32
CA ALA A 53 -6.18 -1.24 3.14
C ALA A 53 -5.48 0.13 3.18
N LEU A 54 -4.64 0.34 4.18
CA LEU A 54 -3.74 1.49 4.24
C LEU A 54 -2.35 1.10 3.75
N GLY A 55 -1.67 2.04 3.18
CA GLY A 55 -0.26 1.96 2.84
C GLY A 55 0.45 3.29 3.14
N THR A 56 1.74 3.35 2.86
CA THR A 56 2.53 4.58 2.89
C THR A 56 3.07 4.89 1.50
N ASP A 57 3.27 6.16 1.23
CA ASP A 57 3.76 6.62 -0.07
C ASP A 57 4.75 7.78 0.14
N THR A 58 6.01 7.48 -0.07
CA THR A 58 7.10 8.45 -0.07
C THR A 58 7.52 8.76 -1.51
N GLY A 59 7.78 7.73 -2.30
CA GLY A 59 8.16 7.81 -3.70
C GLY A 59 7.20 7.12 -4.68
N GLY A 60 6.05 6.63 -4.20
CA GLY A 60 5.09 5.89 -5.03
C GLY A 60 4.54 4.63 -4.37
N SER A 61 4.83 4.39 -3.09
CA SER A 61 4.60 3.09 -2.44
C SER A 61 3.13 2.73 -2.15
N VAL A 62 2.17 3.61 -2.38
CA VAL A 62 0.73 3.33 -2.51
C VAL A 62 0.34 3.20 -3.98
N ARG A 63 0.78 4.15 -4.79
CA ARG A 63 0.40 4.27 -6.21
C ARG A 63 0.98 3.14 -7.07
N GLY A 64 2.22 2.74 -6.82
CA GLY A 64 2.88 1.63 -7.54
C GLY A 64 2.14 0.30 -7.33
N PRO A 65 1.93 -0.17 -6.08
CA PRO A 65 1.12 -1.35 -5.82
C PRO A 65 -0.30 -1.27 -6.39
N ALA A 66 -0.95 -0.10 -6.30
CA ALA A 66 -2.27 0.08 -6.89
C ALA A 66 -2.27 -0.12 -8.40
N ALA A 67 -1.31 0.49 -9.11
CA ALA A 67 -1.18 0.36 -10.57
C ALA A 67 -0.90 -1.09 -11.00
N ILE A 68 0.00 -1.79 -10.30
CA ILE A 68 0.43 -3.15 -10.65
C ILE A 68 -0.63 -4.20 -10.28
N CYS A 69 -1.39 -3.97 -9.20
CA CYS A 69 -2.45 -4.88 -8.76
C CYS A 69 -3.84 -4.54 -9.33
N GLY A 70 -3.97 -3.47 -10.13
CA GLY A 70 -5.26 -3.08 -10.70
C GLY A 70 -6.26 -2.57 -9.65
N THR A 71 -5.78 -1.88 -8.63
CA THR A 71 -6.60 -1.29 -7.57
C THR A 71 -6.53 0.24 -7.63
N VAL A 72 -7.33 0.92 -6.82
CA VAL A 72 -7.27 2.37 -6.68
C VAL A 72 -6.42 2.72 -5.47
N GLY A 73 -5.38 3.51 -5.66
CA GLY A 73 -4.51 4.00 -4.59
C GLY A 73 -4.39 5.52 -4.62
N LEU A 74 -4.58 6.16 -3.49
CA LEU A 74 -4.50 7.61 -3.37
C LEU A 74 -3.32 8.01 -2.48
N LYS A 75 -2.43 8.84 -3.03
CA LYS A 75 -1.51 9.66 -2.24
C LYS A 75 -2.19 11.02 -2.01
N PRO A 76 -2.71 11.30 -0.81
CA PRO A 76 -3.40 12.56 -0.54
C PRO A 76 -2.44 13.74 -0.52
N THR A 77 -2.97 14.94 -0.32
CA THR A 77 -2.16 16.12 -0.03
C THR A 77 -1.34 15.89 1.25
N HIS A 78 -0.09 16.34 1.25
CA HIS A 78 0.80 16.20 2.41
C HIS A 78 0.15 16.76 3.68
N GLY A 79 0.23 15.98 4.77
CA GLY A 79 -0.37 16.32 6.06
C GLY A 79 -1.89 16.12 6.16
N ARG A 80 -2.58 15.72 5.08
CA ARG A 80 -4.02 15.46 5.13
C ARG A 80 -4.37 14.25 5.99
N ILE A 81 -3.57 13.21 5.93
CA ILE A 81 -3.64 12.04 6.81
C ILE A 81 -2.41 12.04 7.69
N SER A 82 -2.60 11.85 9.00
CA SER A 82 -1.51 11.86 9.96
C SER A 82 -0.53 10.71 9.71
N VAL A 83 0.75 11.02 9.77
CA VAL A 83 1.85 10.03 9.77
C VAL A 83 2.31 9.67 11.19
N ARG A 84 1.57 10.10 12.22
CA ARG A 84 1.91 9.78 13.61
C ARG A 84 1.92 8.26 13.82
N GLY A 85 3.02 7.74 14.34
CA GLY A 85 3.21 6.31 14.57
C GLY A 85 3.70 5.53 13.34
N VAL A 86 3.92 6.21 12.22
CA VAL A 86 4.61 5.63 11.04
C VAL A 86 6.11 5.83 11.22
N PHE A 87 6.87 4.77 10.96
CA PHE A 87 8.33 4.87 10.94
C PHE A 87 8.75 5.79 9.80
N PRO A 88 9.54 6.84 10.04
CA PRO A 88 9.87 7.83 9.01
C PRO A 88 10.87 7.25 7.99
N ASN A 89 10.59 7.50 6.70
CA ASN A 89 11.52 7.25 5.59
C ASN A 89 12.09 8.58 5.07
N ALA A 90 11.21 9.49 4.65
CA ALA A 90 11.55 10.87 4.31
C ALA A 90 10.40 11.78 4.75
N THR A 91 10.57 12.44 5.89
CA THR A 91 9.49 13.14 6.61
C THR A 91 8.77 14.20 5.78
N SER A 92 9.46 14.84 4.83
CA SER A 92 8.89 15.83 3.91
C SER A 92 8.08 15.22 2.76
N LEU A 93 8.21 13.89 2.55
CA LEU A 93 7.58 13.18 1.44
C LEU A 93 6.62 12.07 1.91
N ASP A 94 6.73 11.64 3.17
CA ASP A 94 5.95 10.53 3.70
C ASP A 94 4.46 10.87 3.78
N HIS A 95 3.66 9.97 3.23
CA HIS A 95 2.21 10.02 3.26
C HIS A 95 1.64 8.69 3.74
N VAL A 96 0.50 8.73 4.40
CA VAL A 96 -0.39 7.57 4.53
C VAL A 96 -1.46 7.69 3.45
N GLY A 97 -1.79 6.60 2.80
CA GLY A 97 -2.80 6.60 1.74
C GLY A 97 -3.61 5.30 1.71
N PRO A 98 -4.89 5.37 1.29
CA PRO A 98 -5.74 4.21 1.14
C PRO A 98 -5.52 3.50 -0.19
N LEU A 99 -5.75 2.17 -0.18
CA LEU A 99 -5.92 1.33 -1.36
C LEU A 99 -7.30 0.67 -1.29
N THR A 100 -8.06 0.73 -2.37
CA THR A 100 -9.41 0.19 -2.47
C THR A 100 -9.65 -0.42 -3.86
N ARG A 101 -10.74 -1.14 -4.08
CA ARG A 101 -11.07 -1.68 -5.40
C ARG A 101 -11.64 -0.63 -6.34
N THR A 102 -12.43 0.29 -5.81
CA THR A 102 -13.11 1.30 -6.62
C THR A 102 -12.86 2.71 -6.08
N VAL A 103 -13.04 3.71 -6.95
CA VAL A 103 -13.00 5.13 -6.55
C VAL A 103 -14.12 5.44 -5.56
N ARG A 104 -15.27 4.77 -5.67
CA ARG A 104 -16.39 4.92 -4.74
C ARG A 104 -16.00 4.48 -3.32
N ASP A 105 -15.33 3.33 -3.19
CA ASP A 105 -14.85 2.87 -1.89
C ASP A 105 -13.81 3.82 -1.32
N LEU A 106 -12.93 4.35 -2.19
CA LEU A 106 -11.91 5.30 -1.78
C LEU A 106 -12.53 6.62 -1.27
N SER A 107 -13.66 7.05 -1.83
CA SER A 107 -14.32 8.28 -1.44
C SER A 107 -14.78 8.30 0.03
N LEU A 108 -14.91 7.13 0.67
CA LEU A 108 -15.24 7.02 2.09
C LEU A 108 -14.21 7.67 3.02
N ILE A 109 -12.98 7.86 2.58
CA ILE A 109 -11.95 8.57 3.36
C ILE A 109 -12.31 10.05 3.63
N HIS A 110 -13.20 10.62 2.84
CA HIS A 110 -13.64 12.01 3.00
C HIS A 110 -14.74 12.17 4.07
N ILE A 111 -15.29 11.07 4.53
CA ILE A 111 -16.31 11.03 5.58
C ILE A 111 -15.62 10.96 6.95
#